data_3c3b69ca334c580264f73111cc7b4564
#
_entry.id   3c3b69ca334c580264f73111cc7b4564
#
_cell.length_a   1.000
_cell.length_b   1.000
_cell.length_c   1.000
_cell.angle_alpha   90.00
_cell.angle_beta   90.00
_cell.angle_gamma   90.00
#
_symmetry.space_group_name_H-M   'P 1'
#
loop_
_entity.id
_entity.type
_entity.pdbx_description
1 polymer ?
#
loop_
_entity_poly.entity_id
_entity_poly.type
_entity_poly.pdbx_seq_one_letter_code
_entity_poly.pdbx_strand_id
1 'polypeptide(L)'
;MEIGGGIRSLDTSRRYLDAGVEAGDPSGTQAVTDPEFLEAAVRRFGAQAAVGVDLKDGAIAIRGWKETAPEPAEQFFARLCALGVRTVICTDVSRDGMLGGTNVALYQGLSRQFDLDLIASGGVSSIEDLQQLKEIGLYGAILGKALYTGALELRRALREVK
;
A
#
# COMPACT_ATOMS: atom_id res chain seq x y z
N MET A 1 -4.12 13.24 5.58
CA MET A 1 -3.56 12.16 6.44
C MET A 1 -4.30 10.87 6.13
N GLU A 2 -3.57 9.82 5.85
CA GLU A 2 -4.12 8.49 5.60
C GLU A 2 -3.98 7.61 6.84
N ILE A 3 -4.89 6.65 7.01
CA ILE A 3 -4.84 5.70 8.12
C ILE A 3 -5.05 4.28 7.59
N GLY A 4 -4.21 3.35 8.05
CA GLY A 4 -4.28 1.94 7.70
C GLY A 4 -4.09 1.03 8.91
N GLY A 5 -4.47 -0.23 8.72
CA GLY A 5 -4.34 -1.27 9.71
C GLY A 5 -5.58 -1.45 10.59
N GLY A 6 -6.07 -2.68 10.65
CA GLY A 6 -7.16 -3.08 11.53
C GLY A 6 -8.56 -2.59 11.16
N ILE A 7 -8.75 -1.95 10.02
CA ILE A 7 -10.07 -1.52 9.54
C ILE A 7 -10.79 -2.72 8.94
N ARG A 8 -11.78 -3.25 9.67
CA ARG A 8 -12.50 -4.49 9.32
C ARG A 8 -14.00 -4.28 9.13
N SER A 9 -14.47 -3.02 9.13
CA SER A 9 -15.87 -2.71 8.88
C SER A 9 -16.02 -1.34 8.22
N LEU A 10 -17.06 -1.18 7.41
CA LEU A 10 -17.40 0.08 6.76
C LEU A 10 -17.68 1.20 7.76
N ASP A 11 -18.21 0.87 8.93
CA ASP A 11 -18.47 1.86 9.99
C ASP A 11 -17.18 2.38 10.61
N THR A 12 -16.16 1.52 10.76
CA THR A 12 -14.84 1.97 11.21
C THR A 12 -14.20 2.89 10.16
N SER A 13 -14.23 2.53 8.88
CA SER A 13 -13.77 3.41 7.80
C SER A 13 -14.47 4.76 7.83
N ARG A 14 -15.81 4.76 7.99
CA ARG A 14 -16.62 5.97 8.05
C ARG A 14 -16.20 6.89 9.20
N ARG A 15 -15.99 6.35 10.39
CA ARG A 15 -15.57 7.14 11.57
C ARG A 15 -14.23 7.83 11.37
N TYR A 16 -13.29 7.20 10.69
CA TYR A 16 -12.00 7.84 10.37
C TYR A 16 -12.15 8.95 9.32
N LEU A 17 -12.93 8.72 8.26
CA LEU A 17 -13.21 9.75 7.26
C LEU A 17 -13.96 10.95 7.87
N ASP A 18 -14.95 10.71 8.71
CA ASP A 18 -15.70 11.76 9.44
C ASP A 18 -14.78 12.54 10.42
N ALA A 19 -13.67 11.92 10.88
CA ALA A 19 -12.64 12.57 11.68
C ALA A 19 -11.60 13.37 10.86
N GLY A 20 -11.78 13.46 9.53
CA GLY A 20 -10.91 14.25 8.63
C GLY A 20 -9.72 13.47 8.07
N VAL A 21 -9.74 12.15 8.09
CA VAL A 21 -8.76 11.32 7.38
C VAL A 21 -9.10 11.34 5.88
N GLU A 22 -8.11 11.52 5.02
CA GLU A 22 -8.30 11.63 3.56
C GLU A 22 -8.57 10.28 2.89
N ALA A 23 -7.91 9.23 3.38
CA ALA A 23 -8.14 7.86 2.91
C ALA A 23 -8.09 6.87 4.07
N GLY A 24 -8.96 5.87 4.03
CA GLY A 24 -8.96 4.73 4.93
C GLY A 24 -8.54 3.47 4.19
N ASP A 25 -7.57 2.74 4.73
CA ASP A 25 -7.12 1.46 4.21
C ASP A 25 -7.96 0.33 4.81
N PRO A 26 -8.96 -0.22 4.08
CA PRO A 26 -9.57 -1.48 4.45
C PRO A 26 -8.48 -2.55 4.46
N SER A 27 -8.26 -3.17 5.60
CA SER A 27 -7.22 -4.18 5.86
C SER A 27 -7.02 -5.12 4.67
N GLY A 28 -5.79 -5.24 4.18
CA GLY A 28 -5.45 -6.04 3.00
C GLY A 28 -5.98 -7.47 3.06
N THR A 29 -5.89 -8.12 4.22
CA THR A 29 -6.51 -9.45 4.42
C THR A 29 -8.02 -9.42 4.13
N GLN A 30 -8.76 -8.44 4.64
CA GLN A 30 -10.20 -8.35 4.44
C GLN A 30 -10.53 -8.09 2.95
N ALA A 31 -9.81 -7.19 2.30
CA ALA A 31 -10.02 -6.88 0.88
C ALA A 31 -9.80 -8.10 -0.03
N VAL A 32 -8.87 -8.97 0.33
CA VAL A 32 -8.57 -10.20 -0.42
C VAL A 32 -9.57 -11.32 -0.13
N THR A 33 -9.94 -11.52 1.16
CA THR A 33 -10.75 -12.67 1.58
C THR A 33 -12.26 -12.43 1.52
N ASP A 34 -12.69 -11.16 1.40
CA ASP A 34 -14.09 -10.75 1.40
C ASP A 34 -14.36 -9.77 0.23
N PRO A 35 -14.61 -10.31 -0.99
CA PRO A 35 -14.88 -9.48 -2.17
C PRO A 35 -16.08 -8.55 -2.00
N GLU A 36 -17.13 -8.99 -1.30
CA GLU A 36 -18.34 -8.19 -1.08
C GLU A 36 -18.04 -6.97 -0.20
N PHE A 37 -17.20 -7.15 0.81
CA PHE A 37 -16.72 -6.04 1.65
C PHE A 37 -15.91 -5.03 0.82
N LEU A 38 -14.99 -5.51 -0.03
CA LEU A 38 -14.19 -4.64 -0.90
C LEU A 38 -15.08 -3.83 -1.84
N GLU A 39 -16.02 -4.49 -2.54
CA GLU A 39 -16.96 -3.81 -3.43
C GLU A 39 -17.81 -2.77 -2.70
N ALA A 40 -18.30 -3.10 -1.51
CA ALA A 40 -19.09 -2.19 -0.69
C ALA A 40 -18.26 -0.98 -0.22
N ALA A 41 -16.98 -1.19 0.14
CA ALA A 41 -16.06 -0.12 0.53
C ALA A 41 -15.79 0.82 -0.66
N VAL A 42 -15.45 0.29 -1.82
CA VAL A 42 -15.19 1.08 -3.03
C VAL A 42 -16.44 1.85 -3.46
N ARG A 43 -17.61 1.21 -3.46
CA ARG A 43 -18.89 1.85 -3.80
C ARG A 43 -19.23 3.00 -2.86
N ARG A 44 -18.93 2.85 -1.56
CA ARG A 44 -19.27 3.83 -0.53
C ARG A 44 -18.29 4.98 -0.43
N PHE A 45 -17.00 4.71 -0.60
CA PHE A 45 -15.93 5.69 -0.33
C PHE A 45 -15.19 6.14 -1.59
N GLY A 46 -15.36 5.45 -2.72
CA GLY A 46 -14.76 5.82 -4.00
C GLY A 46 -13.24 5.98 -3.90
N ALA A 47 -12.73 7.12 -4.36
CA ALA A 47 -11.30 7.44 -4.35
C ALA A 47 -10.67 7.56 -2.94
N GLN A 48 -11.48 7.64 -1.87
CA GLN A 48 -11.00 7.65 -0.49
C GLN A 48 -10.71 6.23 0.06
N ALA A 49 -11.07 5.17 -0.68
CA ALA A 49 -10.71 3.81 -0.34
C ALA A 49 -9.31 3.50 -0.91
N ALA A 50 -8.29 3.51 -0.06
CA ALA A 50 -6.99 2.97 -0.38
C ALA A 50 -6.94 1.49 0.04
N VAL A 51 -6.41 0.61 -0.80
CA VAL A 51 -6.36 -0.84 -0.51
C VAL A 51 -4.93 -1.26 -0.18
N GLY A 52 -4.72 -1.82 1.03
CA GLY A 52 -3.45 -2.41 1.42
C GLY A 52 -3.27 -3.80 0.80
N VAL A 53 -2.11 -4.07 0.21
CA VAL A 53 -1.75 -5.37 -0.35
C VAL A 53 -0.34 -5.72 0.09
N ASP A 54 -0.22 -6.77 0.88
CA ASP A 54 1.07 -7.28 1.33
C ASP A 54 1.51 -8.39 0.38
N LEU A 55 2.70 -8.25 -0.20
CA LEU A 55 3.28 -9.24 -1.11
C LEU A 55 4.50 -9.91 -0.46
N LYS A 56 4.56 -11.22 -0.57
CA LYS A 56 5.70 -12.04 -0.17
C LYS A 56 6.03 -13.02 -1.30
N ASP A 57 7.23 -12.94 -1.84
CA ASP A 57 7.69 -13.82 -2.93
C ASP A 57 6.72 -13.86 -4.12
N GLY A 58 6.10 -12.71 -4.45
CA GLY A 58 5.13 -12.58 -5.55
C GLY A 58 3.70 -13.05 -5.24
N ALA A 59 3.44 -13.61 -4.06
CA ALA A 59 2.11 -14.01 -3.61
C ALA A 59 1.54 -12.99 -2.59
N ILE A 60 0.21 -12.88 -2.53
CA ILE A 60 -0.44 -12.02 -1.54
C ILE A 60 -0.38 -12.68 -0.17
N ALA A 61 0.23 -11.98 0.79
CA ALA A 61 0.30 -12.40 2.17
C ALA A 61 -0.93 -11.91 2.94
N ILE A 62 -1.52 -12.80 3.73
CA ILE A 62 -2.70 -12.55 4.55
C ILE A 62 -2.50 -12.97 5.99
N ARG A 63 -3.43 -12.58 6.89
CA ARG A 63 -3.46 -12.98 8.30
C ARG A 63 -2.15 -12.71 9.04
N GLY A 64 -1.61 -11.48 8.86
CA GLY A 64 -0.34 -11.10 9.48
C GLY A 64 0.85 -11.87 8.89
N TRP A 65 0.82 -12.08 7.56
CA TRP A 65 1.88 -12.70 6.77
C TRP A 65 2.14 -14.19 7.05
N LYS A 66 1.18 -14.83 7.71
CA LYS A 66 1.28 -16.26 8.09
C LYS A 66 0.77 -17.19 6.99
N GLU A 67 -0.06 -16.68 6.10
CA GLU A 67 -0.69 -17.44 5.02
C GLU A 67 -0.58 -16.64 3.72
N THR A 68 -0.70 -17.33 2.59
CA THR A 68 -0.84 -16.72 1.28
C THR A 68 -2.27 -16.88 0.76
N ALA A 69 -2.75 -15.87 0.06
CA ALA A 69 -4.06 -15.95 -0.59
C ALA A 69 -4.02 -16.96 -1.76
N PRO A 70 -5.12 -17.67 -2.03
CA PRO A 70 -5.21 -18.56 -3.19
C PRO A 70 -5.29 -17.79 -4.52
N GLU A 71 -5.75 -16.53 -4.50
CA GLU A 71 -5.83 -15.66 -5.67
C GLU A 71 -4.44 -15.14 -6.04
N PRO A 72 -3.99 -15.31 -7.31
CA PRO A 72 -2.75 -14.72 -7.79
C PRO A 72 -2.75 -13.21 -7.66
N ALA A 73 -1.60 -12.61 -7.28
CA ALA A 73 -1.48 -11.17 -7.09
C ALA A 73 -1.91 -10.37 -8.33
N GLU A 74 -1.50 -10.82 -9.51
CA GLU A 74 -1.86 -10.18 -10.79
C GLU A 74 -3.38 -10.12 -11.01
N GLN A 75 -4.10 -11.20 -10.70
CA GLN A 75 -5.57 -11.23 -10.81
C GLN A 75 -6.23 -10.29 -9.81
N PHE A 76 -5.70 -10.24 -8.60
CA PHE A 76 -6.19 -9.33 -7.57
C PHE A 76 -6.01 -7.87 -7.97
N PHE A 77 -4.82 -7.46 -8.46
CA PHE A 77 -4.58 -6.10 -8.94
C PHE A 77 -5.48 -5.74 -10.13
N ALA A 78 -5.67 -6.66 -11.08
CA ALA A 78 -6.62 -6.47 -12.18
C ALA A 78 -8.06 -6.26 -11.67
N ARG A 79 -8.48 -7.02 -10.65
CA ARG A 79 -9.78 -6.86 -10.00
C ARG A 79 -9.92 -5.51 -9.30
N LEU A 80 -8.86 -5.02 -8.62
CA LEU A 80 -8.87 -3.68 -8.02
C LEU A 80 -9.09 -2.59 -9.08
N CYS A 81 -8.39 -2.66 -10.22
CA CYS A 81 -8.61 -1.75 -11.34
C CYS A 81 -10.05 -1.81 -11.87
N ALA A 82 -10.60 -3.02 -12.07
CA ALA A 82 -11.97 -3.22 -12.57
C ALA A 82 -13.02 -2.66 -11.60
N LEU A 83 -12.78 -2.68 -10.30
CA LEU A 83 -13.65 -2.10 -9.28
C LEU A 83 -13.53 -0.57 -9.17
N GLY A 84 -12.56 0.04 -9.83
CA GLY A 84 -12.32 1.49 -9.78
C GLY A 84 -11.53 1.95 -8.55
N VAL A 85 -10.79 1.05 -7.91
CA VAL A 85 -9.80 1.43 -6.88
C VAL A 85 -8.74 2.31 -7.52
N ARG A 86 -8.41 3.43 -6.87
CA ARG A 86 -7.36 4.33 -7.35
C ARG A 86 -6.04 4.10 -6.62
N THR A 87 -6.08 4.01 -5.31
CA THR A 87 -4.88 3.99 -4.48
C THR A 87 -4.65 2.62 -3.87
N VAL A 88 -3.43 2.10 -4.03
CA VAL A 88 -3.00 0.83 -3.43
C VAL A 88 -1.70 1.04 -2.66
N ILE A 89 -1.72 0.67 -1.38
CA ILE A 89 -0.53 0.58 -0.53
C ILE A 89 0.03 -0.84 -0.68
N CYS A 90 1.13 -0.97 -1.39
CA CYS A 90 1.76 -2.27 -1.64
C CYS A 90 2.98 -2.46 -0.73
N THR A 91 2.94 -3.45 0.17
CA THR A 91 4.05 -3.78 1.07
C THR A 91 4.83 -4.98 0.55
N ASP A 92 6.12 -4.82 0.27
CA ASP A 92 7.02 -5.98 0.15
C ASP A 92 7.42 -6.48 1.54
N VAL A 93 6.77 -7.56 1.97
CA VAL A 93 6.97 -8.17 3.30
C VAL A 93 8.41 -8.65 3.49
N SER A 94 9.07 -9.09 2.41
CA SER A 94 10.45 -9.58 2.48
C SER A 94 11.47 -8.46 2.77
N ARG A 95 11.09 -7.22 2.52
CA ARG A 95 11.90 -6.02 2.76
C ARG A 95 11.46 -5.23 3.99
N ASP A 96 10.24 -5.46 4.48
CA ASP A 96 9.71 -4.67 5.58
C ASP A 96 10.56 -4.80 6.86
N GLY A 97 10.89 -3.66 7.44
CA GLY A 97 11.71 -3.57 8.65
C GLY A 97 13.19 -3.95 8.51
N MET A 98 13.67 -4.36 7.32
CA MET A 98 15.04 -4.85 7.13
C MET A 98 16.08 -3.75 6.92
N LEU A 99 15.66 -2.50 6.55
CA LEU A 99 16.57 -1.39 6.19
C LEU A 99 17.58 -1.78 5.08
N GLY A 100 17.19 -2.68 4.20
CA GLY A 100 18.04 -3.23 3.12
C GLY A 100 17.70 -2.68 1.73
N GLY A 101 16.99 -1.55 1.67
CA GLY A 101 16.50 -0.96 0.43
C GLY A 101 15.14 -1.52 0.00
N THR A 102 14.39 -0.72 -0.76
CA THR A 102 13.08 -1.08 -1.26
C THR A 102 13.15 -1.91 -2.54
N ASN A 103 12.08 -2.62 -2.89
CA ASN A 103 12.01 -3.46 -4.08
C ASN A 103 11.54 -2.68 -5.31
N VAL A 104 12.41 -1.83 -5.86
CA VAL A 104 12.11 -0.98 -7.02
C VAL A 104 11.58 -1.78 -8.21
N ALA A 105 12.15 -2.97 -8.47
CA ALA A 105 11.75 -3.82 -9.59
C ALA A 105 10.29 -4.29 -9.48
N LEU A 106 9.84 -4.66 -8.27
CA LEU A 106 8.46 -5.01 -7.98
C LEU A 106 7.51 -3.84 -8.33
N TYR A 107 7.79 -2.66 -7.79
CA TYR A 107 6.93 -1.48 -7.99
C TYR A 107 6.93 -1.00 -9.44
N GLN A 108 8.07 -1.07 -10.12
CA GLN A 108 8.15 -0.76 -11.55
C GLN A 108 7.33 -1.73 -12.39
N GLY A 109 7.32 -3.02 -12.05
CA GLY A 109 6.48 -4.03 -12.71
C GLY A 109 5.00 -3.71 -12.54
N LEU A 110 4.58 -3.46 -11.31
CA LEU A 110 3.18 -3.15 -10.98
C LEU A 110 2.71 -1.84 -11.62
N SER A 111 3.53 -0.76 -11.59
CA SER A 111 3.17 0.54 -12.16
C SER A 111 3.04 0.53 -13.69
N ARG A 112 3.76 -0.37 -14.37
CA ARG A 112 3.63 -0.54 -15.82
C ARG A 112 2.41 -1.36 -16.23
N GLN A 113 1.99 -2.27 -15.37
CA GLN A 113 0.93 -3.23 -15.67
C GLN A 113 -0.46 -2.71 -15.27
N PHE A 114 -0.54 -1.90 -14.21
CA PHE A 114 -1.81 -1.45 -13.63
C PHE A 114 -1.85 0.08 -13.51
N ASP A 115 -2.98 0.67 -13.90
CA ASP A 115 -3.24 2.11 -13.75
C ASP A 115 -3.75 2.39 -12.31
N LEU A 116 -2.80 2.43 -11.37
CA LEU A 116 -3.05 2.62 -9.94
C LEU A 116 -2.08 3.63 -9.35
N ASP A 117 -2.57 4.43 -8.42
CA ASP A 117 -1.75 5.28 -7.56
C ASP A 117 -1.06 4.41 -6.51
N LEU A 118 0.12 3.86 -6.85
CA LEU A 118 0.85 2.94 -5.99
C LEU A 118 1.66 3.67 -4.92
N ILE A 119 1.49 3.25 -3.67
CA ILE A 119 2.29 3.68 -2.52
C ILE A 119 3.18 2.51 -2.09
N ALA A 120 4.49 2.68 -2.22
CA ALA A 120 5.45 1.66 -1.81
C ALA A 120 5.56 1.58 -0.28
N SER A 121 5.58 0.36 0.24
CA SER A 121 5.82 0.07 1.65
C SER A 121 6.78 -1.11 1.80
N GLY A 122 7.64 -1.04 2.82
CA GLY A 122 8.65 -2.05 3.08
C GLY A 122 10.04 -1.70 2.50
N GLY A 123 11.03 -1.68 3.37
CA GLY A 123 12.45 -1.56 3.03
C GLY A 123 12.98 -0.16 2.74
N VAL A 124 12.14 0.85 2.53
CA VAL A 124 12.59 2.22 2.24
C VAL A 124 13.49 2.71 3.37
N SER A 125 14.77 2.94 3.08
CA SER A 125 15.79 3.19 4.09
C SER A 125 16.75 4.34 3.75
N SER A 126 16.77 4.80 2.51
CA SER A 126 17.69 5.83 2.03
C SER A 126 16.99 6.87 1.13
N ILE A 127 17.68 7.97 0.88
CA ILE A 127 17.23 8.99 -0.08
C ILE A 127 17.25 8.40 -1.50
N GLU A 128 18.22 7.58 -1.80
CA GLU A 128 18.37 6.88 -3.07
C GLU A 128 17.15 5.99 -3.37
N ASP A 129 16.63 5.28 -2.37
CA ASP A 129 15.38 4.50 -2.51
C ASP A 129 14.22 5.42 -2.93
N LEU A 130 14.07 6.57 -2.29
CA LEU A 130 13.01 7.53 -2.59
C LEU A 130 13.15 8.12 -4.00
N GLN A 131 14.37 8.42 -4.43
CA GLN A 131 14.65 8.95 -5.76
C GLN A 131 14.30 7.90 -6.82
N GLN A 132 14.68 6.64 -6.63
CA GLN A 132 14.35 5.54 -7.53
C GLN A 132 12.83 5.32 -7.64
N LEU A 133 12.10 5.38 -6.53
CA LEU A 133 10.63 5.28 -6.53
C LEU A 133 9.99 6.45 -7.28
N LYS A 134 10.51 7.67 -7.11
CA LYS A 134 10.08 8.86 -7.84
C LYS A 134 10.35 8.73 -9.35
N GLU A 135 11.53 8.26 -9.75
CA GLU A 135 11.91 8.07 -11.16
C GLU A 135 10.99 7.09 -11.90
N ILE A 136 10.50 6.05 -11.23
CA ILE A 136 9.51 5.12 -11.81
C ILE A 136 8.07 5.63 -11.73
N GLY A 137 7.85 6.87 -11.24
CA GLY A 137 6.57 7.52 -11.21
C GLY A 137 5.61 7.02 -10.14
N LEU A 138 6.11 6.47 -9.04
CA LEU A 138 5.24 6.06 -7.94
C LEU A 138 4.54 7.25 -7.29
N TYR A 139 3.30 7.02 -6.88
CA TYR A 139 2.47 8.03 -6.22
C TYR A 139 3.01 8.42 -4.83
N GLY A 140 3.56 7.46 -4.08
CA GLY A 140 4.10 7.72 -2.75
C GLY A 140 4.92 6.59 -2.17
N ALA A 141 5.46 6.82 -0.97
CA ALA A 141 6.18 5.82 -0.20
C ALA A 141 5.92 5.98 1.30
N ILE A 142 5.83 4.84 2.01
CA ILE A 142 5.73 4.80 3.47
C ILE A 142 7.12 4.65 4.08
N LEU A 143 7.45 5.59 4.96
CA LEU A 143 8.66 5.55 5.76
C LEU A 143 8.31 5.09 7.18
N GLY A 144 8.75 3.89 7.53
CA GLY A 144 8.55 3.30 8.84
C GLY A 144 9.83 3.36 9.68
N LYS A 145 10.47 2.20 9.82
CA LYS A 145 11.66 2.00 10.67
C LYS A 145 12.78 2.99 10.42
N ALA A 146 13.00 3.40 9.16
CA ALA A 146 14.04 4.36 8.79
C ALA A 146 13.91 5.71 9.53
N LEU A 147 12.68 6.20 9.76
CA LEU A 147 12.45 7.42 10.54
C LEU A 147 12.71 7.19 12.05
N TYR A 148 12.22 6.07 12.58
CA TYR A 148 12.36 5.78 14.02
C TYR A 148 13.79 5.48 14.43
N THR A 149 14.61 4.94 13.54
CA THR A 149 16.04 4.68 13.78
C THR A 149 16.94 5.87 13.45
N GLY A 150 16.40 6.92 12.83
CA GLY A 150 17.19 8.08 12.35
C GLY A 150 18.00 7.80 11.09
N ALA A 151 17.77 6.67 10.40
CA ALA A 151 18.41 6.37 9.11
C ALA A 151 17.98 7.38 8.02
N LEU A 152 16.74 7.88 8.11
CA LEU A 152 16.21 8.97 7.28
C LEU A 152 15.65 10.09 8.15
N GLU A 153 15.94 11.34 7.76
CA GLU A 153 15.30 12.52 8.29
C GLU A 153 14.13 12.93 7.40
N LEU A 154 12.91 13.00 7.95
CA LEU A 154 11.69 13.31 7.19
C LEU A 154 11.80 14.64 6.41
N ARG A 155 12.37 15.68 7.04
CA ARG A 155 12.53 16.99 6.38
C ARG A 155 13.45 16.92 5.16
N ARG A 156 14.49 16.09 5.22
CA ARG A 156 15.38 15.84 4.09
C ARG A 156 14.66 15.04 3.02
N ALA A 157 14.00 13.94 3.38
CA ALA A 157 13.21 13.12 2.46
C ALA A 157 12.19 13.96 1.67
N LEU A 158 11.42 14.83 2.34
CA LEU A 158 10.43 15.70 1.70
C LEU A 158 11.03 16.72 0.73
N ARG A 159 12.28 17.15 0.92
CA ARG A 159 12.97 18.05 -0.02
C ARG A 159 13.38 17.35 -1.31
N GLU A 160 13.80 16.09 -1.20
CA GLU A 160 14.32 15.31 -2.33
C GLU A 160 13.21 14.75 -3.23
N VAL A 161 11.99 14.58 -2.71
CA VAL A 161 10.86 14.02 -3.47
C VAL A 161 9.89 15.08 -4.01
N LYS A 162 10.04 16.33 -3.63
CA LYS A 162 9.34 17.47 -4.26
C LYS A 162 9.97 17.81 -5.62
#